data_213e937cfe335c36904e644cb5f54e6a
#
_entry.id   213e937cfe335c36904e644cb5f54e6a
#
_cell.length_a   1.000
_cell.length_b   1.000
_cell.length_c   1.000
_cell.angle_alpha   90.00
_cell.angle_beta   90.00
_cell.angle_gamma   90.00
#
_symmetry.space_group_name_H-M   'P 1'
#
loop_
_entity.id
_entity.type
_entity.pdbx_description
1 polymer ?
#
loop_
_entity_poly.entity_id
_entity_poly.type
_entity_poly.pdbx_seq_one_letter_code
_entity_poly.pdbx_strand_id
1 'polypeptide(L)'
;MKKPSKINIKPKILIFVLTLLCIGSLILSVVAPSFSNPIKTVAGTVVIPLQDGVNSIGGWFTNKADLLKSVKSLKSENAKLKRQVNELSQENSLLAQNKYELTRLQDLYKLDKDYSTYKKIAARVIGKDTGNYFNLFTIDKGSDDGIKVDMNVISGGGLVGIVSDVGRNYAKVRAIIDDESGVSASFANTSDSAIVSGDLKKIDEGLINITGIDINAEVSAGDMVVTSQISDKFLPGILIGYVKSVSKDSTGLTKSGTLIPVVDFKHINEVLVIKQLKESLKD
;
A
#
# COMPACT_ATOMS: atom_id res chain seq x y z
N MET A 1 58.93 59.56 -33.98
CA MET A 1 57.96 59.57 -32.89
C MET A 1 58.71 59.82 -31.58
N LYS A 2 58.52 61.01 -30.95
CA LYS A 2 59.20 61.35 -29.67
C LYS A 2 58.33 60.76 -28.53
N LYS A 3 58.98 59.93 -27.65
CA LYS A 3 58.37 59.43 -26.41
C LYS A 3 58.10 60.58 -25.44
N PRO A 4 56.94 60.67 -24.77
CA PRO A 4 56.72 61.65 -23.73
C PRO A 4 57.60 61.36 -22.51
N SER A 5 58.23 62.41 -22.01
CA SER A 5 59.05 62.34 -20.78
C SER A 5 58.17 62.10 -19.58
N LYS A 6 58.44 61.01 -18.83
CA LYS A 6 57.77 60.78 -17.55
C LYS A 6 58.35 61.78 -16.52
N ILE A 7 57.54 62.71 -16.10
CA ILE A 7 57.86 63.65 -15.01
C ILE A 7 57.77 62.85 -13.69
N ASN A 8 58.93 62.54 -13.10
CA ASN A 8 59.02 61.77 -11.84
C ASN A 8 58.96 62.79 -10.67
N ILE A 9 57.77 63.19 -10.27
CA ILE A 9 57.57 64.11 -9.14
C ILE A 9 57.71 63.30 -7.85
N LYS A 10 58.61 63.69 -6.98
CA LYS A 10 58.75 63.03 -5.67
C LYS A 10 57.45 63.20 -4.88
N PRO A 11 56.92 62.12 -4.25
CA PRO A 11 55.61 62.15 -3.56
C PRO A 11 55.48 63.25 -2.52
N LYS A 12 56.56 63.64 -1.89
CA LYS A 12 56.60 64.79 -0.94
C LYS A 12 56.30 66.14 -1.60
N ILE A 13 56.75 66.36 -2.86
CA ILE A 13 56.47 67.59 -3.63
C ILE A 13 55.02 67.61 -4.10
N LEU A 14 54.43 66.43 -4.45
CA LEU A 14 53.06 66.32 -4.85
C LEU A 14 52.11 66.68 -3.67
N ILE A 15 52.41 66.16 -2.47
CA ILE A 15 51.62 66.48 -1.27
C ILE A 15 51.72 67.97 -0.95
N PHE A 16 52.89 68.55 -1.03
CA PHE A 16 53.12 69.96 -0.73
C PHE A 16 52.38 70.90 -1.74
N VAL A 17 52.38 70.54 -3.01
CA VAL A 17 51.60 71.27 -4.04
C VAL A 17 50.09 71.13 -3.80
N LEU A 18 49.62 69.93 -3.40
CA LEU A 18 48.22 69.69 -3.12
C LEU A 18 47.73 70.46 -1.88
N THR A 19 48.52 70.48 -0.81
CA THR A 19 48.17 71.28 0.38
C THR A 19 48.18 72.79 0.12
N LEU A 20 49.14 73.29 -0.68
CA LEU A 20 49.22 74.69 -1.05
C LEU A 20 48.02 75.08 -1.93
N LEU A 21 47.54 74.20 -2.82
CA LEU A 21 46.36 74.38 -3.65
C LEU A 21 45.10 74.39 -2.82
N CYS A 22 44.98 73.49 -1.83
CA CYS A 22 43.85 73.48 -0.87
C CYS A 22 43.81 74.78 -0.03
N ILE A 23 44.92 75.21 0.49
CA ILE A 23 45.02 76.49 1.28
C ILE A 23 44.69 77.66 0.37
N GLY A 24 45.18 77.72 -0.88
CA GLY A 24 44.89 78.74 -1.87
C GLY A 24 43.37 78.81 -2.19
N SER A 25 42.74 77.66 -2.34
CA SER A 25 41.27 77.59 -2.59
C SER A 25 40.45 78.07 -1.40
N LEU A 26 40.88 77.79 -0.15
CA LEU A 26 40.26 78.30 1.05
C LEU A 26 40.38 79.84 1.20
N ILE A 27 41.57 80.37 0.90
CA ILE A 27 41.79 81.82 0.93
C ILE A 27 40.97 82.48 -0.15
N LEU A 28 40.89 81.93 -1.37
CA LEU A 28 40.10 82.45 -2.45
C LEU A 28 38.60 82.43 -2.14
N SER A 29 38.12 81.47 -1.44
CA SER A 29 36.72 81.33 -0.97
C SER A 29 36.34 82.42 0.04
N VAL A 30 37.29 82.86 0.85
CA VAL A 30 37.04 83.90 1.88
C VAL A 30 37.20 85.27 1.33
N VAL A 31 38.14 85.53 0.42
CA VAL A 31 38.44 86.87 -0.10
C VAL A 31 37.57 87.25 -1.27
N ALA A 32 37.02 86.33 -2.01
CA ALA A 32 36.15 86.59 -3.16
C ALA A 32 34.82 85.81 -3.09
N PRO A 33 33.83 86.30 -2.36
CA PRO A 33 32.53 85.65 -2.19
C PRO A 33 31.76 85.40 -3.50
N SER A 34 32.03 86.16 -4.53
CA SER A 34 31.44 86.05 -5.88
C SER A 34 31.87 84.80 -6.65
N PHE A 35 32.99 84.16 -6.26
CA PHE A 35 33.49 82.93 -6.91
C PHE A 35 32.89 81.68 -6.29
N SER A 36 32.18 81.77 -5.19
CA SER A 36 31.60 80.57 -4.50
C SER A 36 30.28 80.09 -5.18
N ASN A 37 29.65 80.91 -6.04
CA ASN A 37 28.42 80.51 -6.71
C ASN A 37 28.56 79.32 -7.71
N PRO A 38 29.62 79.23 -8.52
CA PRO A 38 29.76 78.09 -9.43
C PRO A 38 30.02 76.74 -8.66
N ILE A 39 30.67 76.84 -7.49
CA ILE A 39 30.95 75.61 -6.65
C ILE A 39 29.66 75.08 -6.00
N LYS A 40 28.74 75.92 -5.59
CA LYS A 40 27.43 75.49 -5.08
C LYS A 40 26.57 74.89 -6.17
N THR A 41 26.63 75.37 -7.38
CA THR A 41 25.87 74.84 -8.52
C THR A 41 26.43 73.51 -8.97
N VAL A 42 27.75 73.33 -9.02
CA VAL A 42 28.40 72.05 -9.35
C VAL A 42 28.19 71.05 -8.25
N ALA A 43 28.27 71.41 -6.97
CA ALA A 43 27.98 70.49 -5.85
C ALA A 43 26.51 70.03 -5.87
N GLY A 44 25.56 70.95 -6.13
CA GLY A 44 24.15 70.58 -6.22
C GLY A 44 23.79 69.73 -7.45
N THR A 45 24.50 69.95 -8.58
CA THR A 45 24.13 69.27 -9.84
C THR A 45 24.82 67.90 -10.01
N VAL A 46 25.97 67.67 -9.40
CA VAL A 46 26.78 66.44 -9.59
C VAL A 46 26.79 65.55 -8.35
N VAL A 47 26.86 66.16 -7.15
CA VAL A 47 27.00 65.36 -5.91
C VAL A 47 25.68 64.76 -5.44
N ILE A 48 24.56 65.52 -5.57
CA ILE A 48 23.24 65.00 -5.16
C ILE A 48 22.78 63.81 -6.02
N PRO A 49 22.83 63.82 -7.37
CA PRO A 49 22.47 62.65 -8.17
C PRO A 49 23.42 61.48 -8.02
N LEU A 50 24.70 61.71 -7.66
CA LEU A 50 25.63 60.62 -7.31
C LEU A 50 25.24 59.94 -5.98
N GLN A 51 24.77 60.69 -4.98
CA GLN A 51 24.35 60.20 -3.70
C GLN A 51 23.04 59.36 -3.80
N ASP A 52 22.10 59.82 -4.62
CA ASP A 52 20.88 59.06 -4.94
C ASP A 52 21.18 57.78 -5.75
N GLY A 53 22.15 57.85 -6.68
CA GLY A 53 22.65 56.70 -7.44
C GLY A 53 23.28 55.62 -6.55
N VAL A 54 24.11 56.02 -5.58
CA VAL A 54 24.74 55.08 -4.63
C VAL A 54 23.72 54.47 -3.68
N ASN A 55 22.74 55.22 -3.20
CA ASN A 55 21.67 54.72 -2.37
C ASN A 55 20.75 53.73 -3.10
N SER A 56 20.43 53.98 -4.37
CA SER A 56 19.62 53.09 -5.20
C SER A 56 20.35 51.78 -5.53
N ILE A 57 21.68 51.85 -5.78
CA ILE A 57 22.49 50.67 -6.00
C ILE A 57 22.62 49.84 -4.70
N GLY A 58 22.84 50.51 -3.55
CA GLY A 58 22.88 49.84 -2.24
C GLY A 58 21.56 49.13 -1.90
N GLY A 59 20.41 49.77 -2.11
CA GLY A 59 19.08 49.19 -1.95
C GLY A 59 18.79 48.00 -2.89
N TRP A 60 19.32 48.04 -4.12
CA TRP A 60 19.17 46.95 -5.07
C TRP A 60 19.99 45.69 -4.66
N PHE A 61 21.20 45.87 -4.11
CA PHE A 61 22.04 44.78 -3.61
C PHE A 61 21.49 44.18 -2.31
N THR A 62 20.96 44.96 -1.38
CA THR A 62 20.32 44.45 -0.14
C THR A 62 19.03 43.69 -0.49
N ASN A 63 18.17 44.22 -1.36
CA ASN A 63 16.97 43.51 -1.80
C ASN A 63 17.26 42.19 -2.51
N LYS A 64 18.33 42.12 -3.33
CA LYS A 64 18.76 40.86 -3.95
C LYS A 64 19.31 39.86 -2.95
N ALA A 65 20.09 40.32 -1.99
CA ALA A 65 20.62 39.45 -0.94
C ALA A 65 19.51 38.86 -0.05
N ASP A 66 18.50 39.64 0.28
CA ASP A 66 17.33 39.21 1.04
C ASP A 66 16.44 38.26 0.23
N LEU A 67 16.26 38.51 -1.06
CA LEU A 67 15.58 37.58 -1.99
C LEU A 67 16.32 36.24 -2.09
N LEU A 68 17.65 36.24 -2.22
CA LEU A 68 18.44 35.01 -2.28
C LEU A 68 18.39 34.25 -0.96
N LYS A 69 18.38 34.93 0.18
CA LYS A 69 18.24 34.33 1.51
C LYS A 69 16.86 33.72 1.69
N SER A 70 15.81 34.40 1.27
CA SER A 70 14.43 33.93 1.26
C SER A 70 14.22 32.74 0.33
N VAL A 71 14.78 32.74 -0.88
CA VAL A 71 14.73 31.59 -1.80
C VAL A 71 15.47 30.37 -1.22
N LYS A 72 16.62 30.60 -0.57
CA LYS A 72 17.35 29.51 0.08
C LYS A 72 16.57 28.92 1.26
N SER A 73 15.93 29.73 2.11
CA SER A 73 15.10 29.27 3.20
C SER A 73 13.86 28.52 2.70
N LEU A 74 13.15 29.04 1.70
CA LEU A 74 12.01 28.38 1.06
C LEU A 74 12.39 27.04 0.42
N LYS A 75 13.56 26.96 -0.22
CA LYS A 75 14.08 25.71 -0.77
C LYS A 75 14.39 24.69 0.33
N SER A 76 14.97 25.12 1.45
CA SER A 76 15.23 24.29 2.61
C SER A 76 13.93 23.80 3.26
N GLU A 77 12.95 24.68 3.43
CA GLU A 77 11.63 24.35 3.97
C GLU A 77 10.87 23.38 3.07
N ASN A 78 10.89 23.63 1.75
CA ASN A 78 10.29 22.70 0.78
C ASN A 78 10.93 21.31 0.84
N ALA A 79 12.27 21.25 0.97
CA ALA A 79 12.98 19.98 1.13
C ALA A 79 12.65 19.28 2.46
N LYS A 80 12.42 20.05 3.53
CA LYS A 80 11.95 19.52 4.83
C LYS A 80 10.53 19.01 4.74
N LEU A 81 9.62 19.79 4.17
CA LEU A 81 8.21 19.39 3.97
C LEU A 81 8.09 18.14 3.10
N LYS A 82 8.86 18.05 2.02
CA LYS A 82 8.90 16.84 1.18
C LYS A 82 9.35 15.61 1.95
N ARG A 83 10.35 15.73 2.83
CA ARG A 83 10.78 14.63 3.70
C ARG A 83 9.66 14.22 4.67
N GLN A 84 9.03 15.19 5.34
CA GLN A 84 7.91 14.92 6.23
C GLN A 84 6.72 14.25 5.52
N VAL A 85 6.39 14.69 4.31
CA VAL A 85 5.35 14.05 3.49
C VAL A 85 5.72 12.61 3.15
N ASN A 86 6.98 12.33 2.78
CA ASN A 86 7.44 10.98 2.51
C ASN A 86 7.41 10.09 3.76
N GLU A 87 7.86 10.59 4.90
CA GLU A 87 7.82 9.88 6.19
C GLU A 87 6.38 9.55 6.59
N LEU A 88 5.48 10.55 6.54
CA LEU A 88 4.05 10.34 6.82
C LEU A 88 3.39 9.38 5.83
N SER A 89 3.78 9.41 4.57
CA SER A 89 3.27 8.48 3.55
C SER A 89 3.71 7.04 3.84
N GLN A 90 4.97 6.84 4.25
CA GLN A 90 5.47 5.53 4.67
C GLN A 90 4.77 5.02 5.93
N GLU A 91 4.61 5.90 6.94
CA GLU A 91 3.90 5.56 8.17
C GLU A 91 2.43 5.21 7.91
N ASN A 92 1.73 5.99 7.08
CA ASN A 92 0.35 5.67 6.67
C ASN A 92 0.25 4.32 5.93
N SER A 93 1.21 4.01 5.06
CA SER A 93 1.27 2.72 4.38
C SER A 93 1.44 1.56 5.36
N LEU A 94 2.35 1.72 6.33
CA LEU A 94 2.58 0.72 7.38
C LEU A 94 1.34 0.55 8.28
N LEU A 95 0.71 1.66 8.68
CA LEU A 95 -0.53 1.61 9.47
C LEU A 95 -1.67 0.93 8.72
N ALA A 96 -1.80 1.18 7.41
CA ALA A 96 -2.78 0.50 6.58
C ALA A 96 -2.53 -1.01 6.53
N GLN A 97 -1.27 -1.44 6.34
CA GLN A 97 -0.91 -2.86 6.37
C GLN A 97 -1.24 -3.51 7.73
N ASN A 98 -0.85 -2.88 8.83
CA ASN A 98 -1.13 -3.37 10.17
C ASN A 98 -2.63 -3.47 10.46
N LYS A 99 -3.42 -2.52 9.96
CA LYS A 99 -4.88 -2.56 10.08
C LYS A 99 -5.48 -3.77 9.32
N TYR A 100 -5.02 -4.03 8.10
CA TYR A 100 -5.44 -5.20 7.33
C TYR A 100 -5.06 -6.50 8.04
N GLU A 101 -3.85 -6.60 8.58
CA GLU A 101 -3.40 -7.77 9.33
C GLU A 101 -4.24 -7.99 10.59
N LEU A 102 -4.51 -6.91 11.35
CA LEU A 102 -5.37 -6.99 12.53
C LEU A 102 -6.78 -7.48 12.19
N THR A 103 -7.40 -6.95 11.15
CA THR A 103 -8.73 -7.38 10.69
C THR A 103 -8.71 -8.87 10.34
N ARG A 104 -7.72 -9.32 9.60
CA ARG A 104 -7.53 -10.72 9.20
C ARG A 104 -7.37 -11.65 10.40
N LEU A 105 -6.57 -11.26 11.39
CA LEU A 105 -6.41 -12.02 12.65
C LEU A 105 -7.70 -12.07 13.46
N GLN A 106 -8.48 -11.00 13.47
CA GLN A 106 -9.81 -10.99 14.12
C GLN A 106 -10.78 -11.95 13.43
N ASP A 107 -10.78 -12.00 12.09
CA ASP A 107 -11.62 -12.93 11.32
C ASP A 107 -11.22 -14.38 11.56
N LEU A 108 -9.91 -14.68 11.64
CA LEU A 108 -9.41 -16.00 12.03
C LEU A 108 -9.82 -16.38 13.45
N TYR A 109 -9.72 -15.45 14.39
CA TYR A 109 -10.16 -15.71 15.77
C TYR A 109 -11.67 -15.98 15.86
N LYS A 110 -12.48 -15.23 15.10
CA LYS A 110 -13.92 -15.47 15.00
C LYS A 110 -14.20 -16.86 14.42
N LEU A 111 -13.54 -17.22 13.32
CA LEU A 111 -13.67 -18.53 12.70
C LEU A 111 -13.27 -19.66 13.69
N ASP A 112 -12.19 -19.46 14.45
CA ASP A 112 -11.79 -20.42 15.48
C ASP A 112 -12.87 -20.61 16.55
N LYS A 113 -13.57 -19.54 16.91
CA LYS A 113 -14.67 -19.59 17.88
C LYS A 113 -15.92 -20.25 17.31
N ASP A 114 -16.25 -19.97 16.05
CA ASP A 114 -17.42 -20.53 15.37
C ASP A 114 -17.34 -22.05 15.23
N TYR A 115 -16.12 -22.59 15.06
CA TYR A 115 -15.85 -24.04 15.00
C TYR A 115 -15.15 -24.56 16.27
N SER A 116 -15.52 -24.07 17.45
CA SER A 116 -14.86 -24.39 18.73
C SER A 116 -14.83 -25.88 19.09
N THR A 117 -15.72 -26.68 18.54
CA THR A 117 -15.78 -28.13 18.72
C THR A 117 -14.54 -28.85 18.18
N TYR A 118 -13.88 -28.31 17.20
CA TYR A 118 -12.74 -28.90 16.53
C TYR A 118 -11.42 -28.33 17.05
N LYS A 119 -10.42 -29.21 17.31
CA LYS A 119 -9.04 -28.76 17.53
C LYS A 119 -8.44 -28.34 16.20
N LYS A 120 -7.90 -27.12 16.13
CA LYS A 120 -7.36 -26.52 14.90
C LYS A 120 -5.94 -26.03 15.10
N ILE A 121 -5.22 -25.86 14.00
CA ILE A 121 -3.93 -25.19 13.96
C ILE A 121 -3.98 -24.15 12.85
N ALA A 122 -3.51 -22.93 13.14
CA ALA A 122 -3.35 -21.90 12.15
C ALA A 122 -2.14 -22.17 11.26
N ALA A 123 -2.29 -21.95 9.97
CA ALA A 123 -1.24 -22.07 8.97
C ALA A 123 -1.30 -20.91 8.00
N ARG A 124 -0.15 -20.49 7.51
CA ARG A 124 -0.03 -19.45 6.48
C ARG A 124 0.15 -20.10 5.12
N VAL A 125 -0.47 -19.53 4.11
CA VAL A 125 -0.25 -19.92 2.72
C VAL A 125 1.10 -19.39 2.27
N ILE A 126 2.00 -20.28 1.83
CA ILE A 126 3.37 -19.96 1.40
C ILE A 126 3.59 -20.14 -0.11
N GLY A 127 2.63 -20.72 -0.81
CA GLY A 127 2.69 -20.88 -2.26
C GLY A 127 1.34 -21.30 -2.81
N LYS A 128 1.10 -20.99 -4.08
CA LYS A 128 -0.06 -21.48 -4.84
C LYS A 128 0.39 -21.97 -6.20
N ASP A 129 -0.40 -22.83 -6.82
CA ASP A 129 -0.19 -23.24 -8.19
C ASP A 129 -0.48 -22.09 -9.17
N THR A 130 -0.11 -22.28 -10.43
CA THR A 130 -0.33 -21.29 -11.48
C THR A 130 -1.82 -21.06 -11.73
N GLY A 131 -2.27 -19.82 -11.59
CA GLY A 131 -3.68 -19.46 -11.81
C GLY A 131 -4.12 -18.28 -10.95
N ASN A 132 -5.35 -17.84 -11.19
CA ASN A 132 -5.94 -16.70 -10.49
C ASN A 132 -6.52 -17.11 -9.11
N TYR A 133 -6.78 -18.40 -8.91
CA TYR A 133 -7.45 -18.94 -7.75
C TYR A 133 -6.54 -19.86 -6.95
N PHE A 134 -6.83 -20.04 -5.67
CA PHE A 134 -6.16 -20.97 -4.78
C PHE A 134 -6.85 -22.36 -4.85
N ASN A 135 -6.81 -22.99 -6.02
CA ASN A 135 -7.33 -24.35 -6.21
C ASN A 135 -6.39 -25.41 -5.63
N LEU A 136 -5.07 -25.25 -5.82
CA LEU A 136 -4.00 -26.00 -5.16
C LEU A 136 -3.02 -25.00 -4.53
N PHE A 137 -2.74 -25.15 -3.25
CA PHE A 137 -1.82 -24.25 -2.54
C PHE A 137 -1.06 -24.98 -1.44
N THR A 138 0.03 -24.38 -0.98
CA THR A 138 0.92 -24.92 0.05
C THR A 138 0.86 -24.06 1.31
N ILE A 139 0.81 -24.71 2.45
CA ILE A 139 0.82 -24.09 3.79
C ILE A 139 2.12 -24.39 4.53
N ASP A 140 2.50 -23.52 5.49
CA ASP A 140 3.72 -23.57 6.31
C ASP A 140 3.64 -24.53 7.49
N LYS A 141 2.73 -25.50 7.45
CA LYS A 141 2.54 -26.54 8.48
C LYS A 141 2.56 -27.92 7.86
N GLY A 142 3.23 -28.86 8.52
CA GLY A 142 3.43 -30.20 8.01
C GLY A 142 3.26 -31.29 9.06
N SER A 143 3.87 -32.47 8.81
CA SER A 143 3.80 -33.63 9.72
C SER A 143 4.40 -33.33 11.09
N ASP A 144 5.44 -32.47 11.16
CA ASP A 144 6.07 -32.07 12.43
C ASP A 144 5.09 -31.27 13.32
N ASP A 145 4.09 -30.58 12.72
CA ASP A 145 3.00 -29.87 13.40
C ASP A 145 1.77 -30.75 13.66
N GLY A 146 1.82 -32.01 13.21
CA GLY A 146 0.73 -33.00 13.35
C GLY A 146 -0.32 -32.90 12.23
N ILE A 147 0.00 -32.31 11.09
CA ILE A 147 -0.85 -32.32 9.90
C ILE A 147 -0.82 -33.69 9.26
N LYS A 148 -1.95 -34.14 8.77
CA LYS A 148 -2.14 -35.41 8.04
C LYS A 148 -2.98 -35.17 6.78
N VAL A 149 -2.82 -36.06 5.81
CA VAL A 149 -3.69 -36.11 4.62
C VAL A 149 -5.15 -36.30 5.08
N ASP A 150 -6.08 -35.78 4.34
CA ASP A 150 -7.52 -35.75 4.60
C ASP A 150 -7.97 -34.89 5.80
N MET A 151 -7.08 -34.09 6.39
CA MET A 151 -7.50 -33.04 7.32
C MET A 151 -8.20 -31.91 6.60
N ASN A 152 -9.32 -31.43 7.18
CA ASN A 152 -10.11 -30.37 6.58
C ASN A 152 -9.50 -29.01 6.85
N VAL A 153 -9.59 -28.10 5.88
CA VAL A 153 -9.03 -26.75 5.91
C VAL A 153 -10.17 -25.74 5.77
N ILE A 154 -10.22 -24.76 6.68
CA ILE A 154 -11.24 -23.72 6.72
C ILE A 154 -10.62 -22.32 6.70
N SER A 155 -11.31 -21.38 6.09
CA SER A 155 -10.99 -19.93 6.09
C SER A 155 -12.25 -19.15 5.72
N GLY A 156 -12.28 -17.84 5.97
CA GLY A 156 -13.35 -16.95 5.51
C GLY A 156 -14.77 -17.37 5.91
N GLY A 157 -14.93 -18.10 7.01
CA GLY A 157 -16.23 -18.56 7.50
C GLY A 157 -16.65 -19.96 7.05
N GLY A 158 -15.87 -20.68 6.22
CA GLY A 158 -16.26 -21.98 5.70
C GLY A 158 -15.15 -22.89 5.21
N LEU A 159 -15.56 -23.93 4.52
CA LEU A 159 -14.68 -24.96 3.96
C LEU A 159 -13.85 -24.42 2.80
N VAL A 160 -12.53 -24.45 2.93
CA VAL A 160 -11.59 -24.21 1.83
C VAL A 160 -11.35 -25.47 1.03
N GLY A 161 -11.07 -26.58 1.72
CA GLY A 161 -10.67 -27.83 1.07
C GLY A 161 -10.15 -28.86 2.03
N ILE A 162 -9.23 -29.68 1.54
CA ILE A 162 -8.67 -30.82 2.25
C ILE A 162 -7.17 -30.91 2.00
N VAL A 163 -6.42 -31.35 2.99
CA VAL A 163 -4.99 -31.65 2.85
C VAL A 163 -4.81 -32.84 1.90
N SER A 164 -4.13 -32.62 0.77
CA SER A 164 -3.90 -33.65 -0.26
C SER A 164 -2.53 -34.31 -0.16
N ASP A 165 -1.52 -33.61 0.35
CA ASP A 165 -0.15 -34.12 0.48
C ASP A 165 0.54 -33.43 1.69
N VAL A 166 1.45 -34.14 2.37
CA VAL A 166 2.11 -33.67 3.59
C VAL A 166 3.60 -33.89 3.54
N GLY A 167 4.38 -32.85 3.60
CA GLY A 167 5.82 -32.85 3.86
C GLY A 167 6.11 -32.70 5.37
N ARG A 168 7.40 -32.59 5.72
CA ARG A 168 7.78 -32.40 7.13
C ARG A 168 7.29 -31.06 7.70
N ASN A 169 7.55 -29.97 6.99
CA ASN A 169 7.28 -28.59 7.40
C ASN A 169 6.32 -27.84 6.46
N TYR A 170 5.65 -28.55 5.58
CA TYR A 170 4.64 -28.00 4.66
C TYR A 170 3.56 -29.03 4.39
N ALA A 171 2.41 -28.59 3.90
CA ALA A 171 1.38 -29.45 3.34
C ALA A 171 0.74 -28.79 2.13
N LYS A 172 0.24 -29.61 1.20
CA LYS A 172 -0.55 -29.16 0.06
C LYS A 172 -2.02 -29.30 0.37
N VAL A 173 -2.77 -28.30 -0.02
CA VAL A 173 -4.23 -28.27 0.16
C VAL A 173 -4.89 -28.22 -1.22
N ARG A 174 -5.85 -29.10 -1.46
CA ARG A 174 -6.77 -29.05 -2.60
C ARG A 174 -8.04 -28.37 -2.14
N ALA A 175 -8.38 -27.27 -2.81
CA ALA A 175 -9.59 -26.52 -2.52
C ALA A 175 -10.82 -27.15 -3.13
N ILE A 176 -11.99 -26.83 -2.60
CA ILE A 176 -13.28 -27.35 -3.11
C ILE A 176 -13.64 -26.84 -4.52
N ILE A 177 -12.94 -25.81 -5.01
CA ILE A 177 -13.12 -25.24 -6.35
C ILE A 177 -12.34 -25.97 -7.44
N ASP A 178 -11.41 -26.86 -7.06
CA ASP A 178 -10.63 -27.68 -7.98
C ASP A 178 -11.55 -28.66 -8.71
N ASP A 179 -11.34 -28.86 -10.03
CA ASP A 179 -12.17 -29.73 -10.88
C ASP A 179 -12.18 -31.18 -10.43
N GLU A 180 -11.13 -31.63 -9.71
CA GLU A 180 -11.03 -32.97 -9.10
C GLU A 180 -11.64 -33.04 -7.71
N SER A 181 -12.23 -31.95 -7.20
CA SER A 181 -12.82 -31.89 -5.87
C SER A 181 -14.28 -32.35 -5.90
N GLY A 182 -14.64 -33.23 -4.96
CA GLY A 182 -16.02 -33.62 -4.71
C GLY A 182 -16.28 -33.66 -3.20
N VAL A 183 -17.27 -32.90 -2.74
CA VAL A 183 -17.65 -32.78 -1.33
C VAL A 183 -19.06 -33.29 -1.15
N SER A 184 -19.24 -34.33 -0.33
CA SER A 184 -20.56 -34.73 0.12
C SER A 184 -21.13 -33.65 1.03
N ALA A 185 -22.24 -33.07 0.65
CA ALA A 185 -22.90 -31.96 1.29
C ALA A 185 -24.33 -32.28 1.68
N SER A 186 -24.91 -31.46 2.53
CA SER A 186 -26.33 -31.49 2.87
C SER A 186 -26.84 -30.07 3.06
N PHE A 187 -28.14 -29.89 2.83
CA PHE A 187 -28.83 -28.63 3.15
C PHE A 187 -29.08 -28.52 4.66
N ALA A 188 -28.76 -27.38 5.24
CA ALA A 188 -28.85 -27.19 6.70
C ALA A 188 -30.30 -27.24 7.23
N ASN A 189 -31.27 -26.88 6.40
CA ASN A 189 -32.70 -26.82 6.75
C ASN A 189 -33.49 -28.11 6.52
N THR A 190 -33.14 -28.88 5.45
CA THR A 190 -33.87 -30.09 5.05
C THR A 190 -33.11 -31.37 5.30
N SER A 191 -31.78 -31.28 5.50
CA SER A 191 -30.87 -32.41 5.59
C SER A 191 -30.76 -33.27 4.32
N ASP A 192 -31.37 -32.85 3.22
CA ASP A 192 -31.21 -33.51 1.93
C ASP A 192 -29.75 -33.52 1.48
N SER A 193 -29.33 -34.62 0.89
CA SER A 193 -27.95 -34.80 0.43
C SER A 193 -27.72 -34.21 -0.93
N ALA A 194 -26.50 -33.75 -1.17
CA ALA A 194 -26.03 -33.26 -2.47
C ALA A 194 -24.52 -33.50 -2.58
N ILE A 195 -23.99 -33.31 -3.78
CA ILE A 195 -22.54 -33.33 -4.06
C ILE A 195 -22.17 -31.94 -4.57
N VAL A 196 -21.23 -31.31 -3.88
CA VAL A 196 -20.60 -30.07 -4.34
C VAL A 196 -19.30 -30.42 -5.05
N SER A 197 -19.12 -29.90 -6.27
CA SER A 197 -17.92 -30.11 -7.07
C SER A 197 -17.37 -28.79 -7.59
N GLY A 198 -16.05 -28.69 -7.65
CA GLY A 198 -15.36 -27.57 -8.24
C GLY A 198 -15.64 -27.45 -9.74
N ASP A 199 -15.44 -26.25 -10.26
CA ASP A 199 -15.46 -25.95 -11.68
C ASP A 199 -14.68 -24.66 -11.89
N LEU A 200 -13.44 -24.79 -12.32
CA LEU A 200 -12.53 -23.63 -12.49
C LEU A 200 -13.00 -22.64 -13.56
N LYS A 201 -13.92 -23.05 -14.45
CA LYS A 201 -14.53 -22.14 -15.42
C LYS A 201 -15.65 -21.31 -14.80
N LYS A 202 -16.45 -21.91 -13.91
CA LYS A 202 -17.55 -21.23 -13.24
C LYS A 202 -17.10 -20.36 -12.05
N ILE A 203 -15.93 -20.66 -11.47
CA ILE A 203 -15.40 -19.86 -10.36
C ILE A 203 -15.06 -18.42 -10.79
N ASP A 204 -14.82 -18.15 -12.05
CA ASP A 204 -14.70 -16.78 -12.59
C ASP A 204 -15.97 -15.97 -12.36
N GLU A 205 -17.13 -16.62 -12.34
CA GLU A 205 -18.43 -16.05 -12.00
C GLU A 205 -18.73 -16.13 -10.48
N GLY A 206 -17.80 -16.65 -9.67
CA GLY A 206 -17.97 -16.87 -8.23
C GLY A 206 -18.87 -18.06 -7.90
N LEU A 207 -18.92 -19.07 -8.77
CA LEU A 207 -19.86 -20.20 -8.65
C LEU A 207 -19.12 -21.53 -8.67
N ILE A 208 -19.70 -22.52 -7.98
CA ILE A 208 -19.33 -23.94 -8.06
C ILE A 208 -20.59 -24.78 -8.29
N ASN A 209 -20.42 -26.04 -8.68
CA ASN A 209 -21.54 -26.91 -9.00
C ASN A 209 -22.13 -27.56 -7.74
N ILE A 210 -23.44 -27.79 -7.74
CA ILE A 210 -24.12 -28.65 -6.82
C ILE A 210 -25.01 -29.63 -7.61
N THR A 211 -24.91 -30.93 -7.33
CA THR A 211 -25.56 -32.01 -8.09
C THR A 211 -26.12 -33.09 -7.16
N GLY A 212 -26.87 -34.04 -7.71
CA GLY A 212 -27.37 -35.19 -6.96
C GLY A 212 -28.41 -34.85 -5.89
N ILE A 213 -29.11 -33.73 -6.04
CA ILE A 213 -30.19 -33.34 -5.12
C ILE A 213 -31.43 -34.17 -5.48
N ASP A 214 -32.11 -34.74 -4.48
CA ASP A 214 -33.35 -35.50 -4.69
C ASP A 214 -34.38 -34.64 -5.48
N ILE A 215 -35.13 -35.27 -6.39
CA ILE A 215 -36.12 -34.57 -7.21
C ILE A 215 -37.24 -33.96 -6.38
N ASN A 216 -37.56 -34.56 -5.24
CA ASN A 216 -38.60 -34.12 -4.32
C ASN A 216 -38.07 -33.15 -3.23
N ALA A 217 -36.76 -32.97 -3.10
CA ALA A 217 -36.19 -32.06 -2.11
C ALA A 217 -36.69 -30.63 -2.31
N GLU A 218 -37.15 -30.00 -1.25
CA GLU A 218 -37.61 -28.59 -1.23
C GLU A 218 -36.41 -27.66 -1.03
N VAL A 219 -35.66 -27.43 -2.11
CA VAL A 219 -34.47 -26.58 -2.10
C VAL A 219 -34.66 -25.33 -2.92
N SER A 220 -34.32 -24.18 -2.36
CA SER A 220 -34.48 -22.86 -2.93
C SER A 220 -33.18 -22.07 -2.97
N ALA A 221 -33.14 -21.02 -3.80
CA ALA A 221 -32.04 -20.07 -3.80
C ALA A 221 -31.91 -19.40 -2.42
N GLY A 222 -30.69 -19.31 -1.90
CA GLY A 222 -30.37 -18.80 -0.57
C GLY A 222 -30.23 -19.89 0.50
N ASP A 223 -30.59 -21.15 0.21
CA ASP A 223 -30.41 -22.23 1.19
C ASP A 223 -28.95 -22.48 1.51
N MET A 224 -28.67 -22.72 2.80
CA MET A 224 -27.35 -22.96 3.32
C MET A 224 -26.93 -24.39 3.06
N VAL A 225 -25.71 -24.58 2.53
CA VAL A 225 -25.10 -25.87 2.22
C VAL A 225 -23.90 -26.08 3.12
N VAL A 226 -23.88 -27.21 3.85
CA VAL A 226 -22.83 -27.62 4.76
C VAL A 226 -22.29 -29.00 4.38
N THR A 227 -21.12 -29.36 4.90
CA THR A 227 -20.56 -30.71 4.73
C THR A 227 -21.47 -31.75 5.42
N SER A 228 -21.70 -32.86 4.73
CA SER A 228 -22.59 -33.94 5.17
C SER A 228 -21.95 -34.84 6.22
N GLN A 229 -22.79 -35.46 7.04
CA GLN A 229 -22.37 -36.49 7.98
C GLN A 229 -21.93 -37.80 7.29
N ILE A 230 -22.43 -38.06 6.10
CA ILE A 230 -22.13 -39.28 5.33
C ILE A 230 -20.85 -39.17 4.48
N SER A 231 -20.12 -38.06 4.60
CA SER A 231 -18.82 -37.91 3.93
C SER A 231 -17.77 -38.82 4.50
N ASP A 232 -16.92 -39.43 3.68
CA ASP A 232 -15.79 -40.24 4.08
C ASP A 232 -14.58 -39.43 4.55
N LYS A 233 -14.48 -38.16 4.08
CA LYS A 233 -13.30 -37.32 4.29
C LYS A 233 -13.60 -36.00 4.99
N PHE A 234 -14.81 -35.49 4.81
CA PHE A 234 -15.18 -34.17 5.36
C PHE A 234 -15.92 -34.32 6.70
N LEU A 235 -15.47 -33.54 7.69
CA LEU A 235 -16.15 -33.44 8.99
C LEU A 235 -17.50 -32.72 8.79
N PRO A 236 -18.56 -33.09 9.52
CA PRO A 236 -19.89 -32.57 9.31
C PRO A 236 -20.06 -31.13 9.76
N GLY A 237 -21.00 -30.43 9.15
CA GLY A 237 -21.48 -29.12 9.61
C GLY A 237 -20.55 -27.95 9.26
N ILE A 238 -19.56 -28.13 8.39
CA ILE A 238 -18.72 -27.02 7.93
C ILE A 238 -19.45 -26.34 6.77
N LEU A 239 -19.64 -25.01 6.86
CA LEU A 239 -20.30 -24.22 5.85
C LEU A 239 -19.53 -24.27 4.52
N ILE A 240 -20.22 -24.53 3.42
CA ILE A 240 -19.67 -24.47 2.05
C ILE A 240 -20.09 -23.17 1.37
N GLY A 241 -21.37 -22.87 1.40
CA GLY A 241 -21.93 -21.68 0.74
C GLY A 241 -23.44 -21.68 0.69
N TYR A 242 -23.99 -20.93 -0.26
CA TYR A 242 -25.42 -20.73 -0.43
C TYR A 242 -25.84 -21.06 -1.86
N VAL A 243 -27.00 -21.70 -1.99
CA VAL A 243 -27.58 -22.03 -3.30
C VAL A 243 -27.86 -20.75 -4.09
N LYS A 244 -27.39 -20.67 -5.32
CA LYS A 244 -27.77 -19.59 -6.26
C LYS A 244 -28.94 -19.97 -7.13
N SER A 245 -28.88 -21.19 -7.69
CA SER A 245 -29.96 -21.69 -8.55
C SER A 245 -30.01 -23.22 -8.49
N VAL A 246 -31.20 -23.76 -8.63
CA VAL A 246 -31.48 -25.20 -8.73
C VAL A 246 -32.50 -25.42 -9.84
N SER A 247 -32.27 -26.45 -10.64
CA SER A 247 -33.19 -26.90 -11.69
C SER A 247 -33.16 -28.41 -11.81
N LYS A 248 -34.15 -29.01 -12.42
CA LYS A 248 -34.12 -30.43 -12.77
C LYS A 248 -32.97 -30.67 -13.77
N ASP A 249 -32.24 -31.74 -13.56
CA ASP A 249 -31.19 -32.15 -14.49
C ASP A 249 -31.78 -32.66 -15.82
N SER A 250 -30.90 -32.94 -16.78
CA SER A 250 -31.32 -33.41 -18.11
C SER A 250 -32.01 -34.78 -18.10
N THR A 251 -31.79 -35.58 -17.06
CA THR A 251 -32.40 -36.91 -16.87
C THR A 251 -33.77 -36.84 -16.21
N GLY A 252 -34.07 -35.75 -15.53
CA GLY A 252 -35.28 -35.54 -14.75
C GLY A 252 -35.36 -36.39 -13.45
N LEU A 253 -34.28 -37.09 -13.09
CA LEU A 253 -34.24 -37.95 -11.90
C LEU A 253 -33.74 -37.22 -10.67
N THR A 254 -32.90 -36.21 -10.86
CA THR A 254 -32.32 -35.39 -9.77
C THR A 254 -32.45 -33.89 -10.10
N LYS A 255 -32.11 -33.04 -9.15
CA LYS A 255 -31.87 -31.62 -9.36
C LYS A 255 -30.38 -31.34 -9.28
N SER A 256 -29.98 -30.35 -10.07
CA SER A 256 -28.62 -29.81 -10.04
C SER A 256 -28.68 -28.27 -10.12
N GLY A 257 -27.58 -27.62 -9.79
CA GLY A 257 -27.55 -26.16 -9.81
C GLY A 257 -26.17 -25.58 -9.56
N THR A 258 -26.16 -24.35 -9.11
CA THR A 258 -24.95 -23.62 -8.76
C THR A 258 -25.04 -23.09 -7.34
N LEU A 259 -23.87 -23.00 -6.71
CA LEU A 259 -23.66 -22.56 -5.34
C LEU A 259 -22.66 -21.40 -5.32
N ILE A 260 -22.90 -20.41 -4.48
CA ILE A 260 -21.95 -19.33 -4.17
C ILE A 260 -21.18 -19.79 -2.93
N PRO A 261 -19.87 -20.08 -3.05
CA PRO A 261 -19.05 -20.43 -1.89
C PRO A 261 -18.91 -19.23 -0.95
N VAL A 262 -18.84 -19.50 0.37
CA VAL A 262 -18.63 -18.44 1.35
C VAL A 262 -17.18 -17.95 1.38
N VAL A 263 -16.24 -18.78 0.95
CA VAL A 263 -14.79 -18.49 0.94
C VAL A 263 -14.41 -17.69 -0.31
N ASP A 264 -13.63 -16.65 -0.14
CA ASP A 264 -12.99 -15.93 -1.26
C ASP A 264 -11.70 -16.65 -1.69
N PHE A 265 -11.81 -17.47 -2.74
CA PHE A 265 -10.70 -18.24 -3.29
C PHE A 265 -9.68 -17.42 -4.09
N LYS A 266 -9.86 -16.10 -4.21
CA LYS A 266 -8.86 -15.18 -4.79
C LYS A 266 -7.86 -14.68 -3.76
N HIS A 267 -8.26 -14.63 -2.48
CA HIS A 267 -7.51 -13.96 -1.42
C HIS A 267 -7.40 -14.82 -0.15
N ILE A 268 -6.76 -15.99 -0.25
CA ILE A 268 -6.48 -16.85 0.90
C ILE A 268 -5.05 -16.62 1.36
N ASN A 269 -4.86 -16.09 2.58
CA ASN A 269 -3.53 -15.84 3.17
C ASN A 269 -3.26 -16.77 4.36
N GLU A 270 -4.24 -16.92 5.24
CA GLU A 270 -4.20 -17.82 6.41
C GLU A 270 -5.39 -18.75 6.40
N VAL A 271 -5.16 -19.93 6.94
CA VAL A 271 -6.17 -20.98 7.07
C VAL A 271 -6.09 -21.62 8.46
N LEU A 272 -7.17 -22.26 8.88
CA LEU A 272 -7.17 -23.16 10.03
C LEU A 272 -7.30 -24.59 9.53
N VAL A 273 -6.36 -25.45 9.91
CA VAL A 273 -6.41 -26.89 9.63
C VAL A 273 -7.02 -27.59 10.84
N ILE A 274 -8.11 -28.33 10.63
CA ILE A 274 -8.77 -29.11 11.68
C ILE A 274 -7.96 -30.38 11.92
N LYS A 275 -7.41 -30.53 13.13
CA LYS A 275 -6.53 -31.65 13.52
C LYS A 275 -7.27 -32.94 13.82
N GLN A 276 -8.46 -33.10 13.29
CA GLN A 276 -9.29 -34.29 13.42
C GLN A 276 -9.57 -34.85 12.04
N LEU A 277 -9.36 -36.15 11.87
CA LEU A 277 -9.80 -36.87 10.68
C LEU A 277 -11.25 -37.31 10.86
N LYS A 278 -11.98 -37.41 9.76
CA LYS A 278 -13.25 -38.12 9.75
C LYS A 278 -12.98 -39.58 10.03
N GLU A 279 -13.66 -40.13 11.03
CA GLU A 279 -13.64 -41.57 11.26
C GLU A 279 -14.38 -42.26 10.13
N SER A 280 -13.65 -42.89 9.22
CA SER A 280 -14.25 -43.80 8.25
C SER A 280 -14.63 -45.10 8.99
N LEU A 281 -15.82 -45.63 8.69
CA LEU A 281 -16.14 -46.98 9.06
C LEU A 281 -15.07 -47.86 8.40
N LYS A 282 -14.13 -48.38 9.20
CA LYS A 282 -13.21 -49.42 8.72
C LYS A 282 -14.05 -50.68 8.60
N ASP A 283 -14.21 -51.20 7.38
CA ASP A 283 -14.67 -52.54 7.09
C ASP A 283 -13.75 -53.59 7.70
#